data_643b0be5ad8ee440ab0cabf54aaa9548
#
_entry.id   643b0be5ad8ee440ab0cabf54aaa9548
#
_cell.length_a   1.000
_cell.length_b   1.000
_cell.length_c   1.000
_cell.angle_alpha   90.00
_cell.angle_beta   90.00
_cell.angle_gamma   90.00
#
_symmetry.space_group_name_H-M   'P 1'
#
loop_
_entity.id
_entity.type
_entity.pdbx_description
1 polymer ?
#
loop_
_entity_poly.entity_id
_entity_poly.type
_entity_poly.pdbx_seq_one_letter_code
_entity_poly.pdbx_strand_id
1 'polypeptide(L)'
;MLRSMNAKYVMEIGSLYGYSAIVMARALPDDGKVICFELQEKYCDYIRKKAEEAGVGHKIEVFSGNAKRVLKDYAPDFQFDFVFIDADKPSYSAYLELTYPLVRQGGIIAGDNCLAWGYVADTEFTFEPINVAAIQKFNQAIIDHPGLQHCFVPIGDGMAMGLKIGE
;
A
#
# COMPACT_ATOMS: atom_id res chain seq x y z
N MET A 1 5.26 6.44 12.19
CA MET A 1 5.11 7.06 10.87
C MET A 1 3.73 7.71 10.70
N LEU A 2 2.58 7.01 10.65
CA LEU A 2 1.27 7.66 10.41
C LEU A 2 0.95 8.79 11.40
N ARG A 3 1.20 8.59 12.69
CA ARG A 3 1.00 9.63 13.71
C ARG A 3 1.94 10.83 13.53
N SER A 4 3.21 10.60 13.18
CA SER A 4 4.19 11.69 13.03
C SER A 4 3.93 12.56 11.79
N MET A 5 3.25 12.02 10.76
CA MET A 5 2.83 12.78 9.59
C MET A 5 1.38 13.30 9.69
N ASN A 6 0.71 13.10 10.84
CA ASN A 6 -0.69 13.44 11.06
C ASN A 6 -1.61 12.88 9.96
N ALA A 7 -1.37 11.63 9.57
CA ALA A 7 -2.15 10.98 8.52
C ALA A 7 -3.63 10.87 8.91
N LYS A 8 -4.51 11.16 7.97
CA LYS A 8 -5.96 11.03 8.09
C LYS A 8 -6.52 9.99 7.11
N TYR A 9 -6.05 9.98 5.88
CA TYR A 9 -6.52 9.08 4.83
C TYR A 9 -5.41 8.14 4.39
N VAL A 10 -5.66 6.85 4.57
CA VAL A 10 -4.71 5.78 4.24
C VAL A 10 -5.35 4.81 3.26
N MET A 11 -4.61 4.39 2.26
CA MET A 11 -5.00 3.32 1.34
C MET A 11 -4.16 2.07 1.62
N GLU A 12 -4.77 0.91 1.57
CA GLU A 12 -4.09 -0.38 1.61
C GLU A 12 -4.52 -1.25 0.43
N ILE A 13 -3.57 -1.78 -0.31
CA ILE A 13 -3.80 -2.71 -1.41
C ILE A 13 -3.28 -4.09 -1.01
N GLY A 14 -4.21 -5.06 -0.85
CA GLY A 14 -3.92 -6.39 -0.34
C GLY A 14 -4.03 -6.46 1.18
N SER A 15 -5.26 -6.42 1.71
CA SER A 15 -5.49 -6.36 3.15
C SER A 15 -5.60 -7.74 3.83
N LEU A 16 -5.82 -8.81 3.07
CA LEU A 16 -5.93 -10.21 3.51
C LEU A 16 -6.83 -10.36 4.75
N TYR A 17 -6.25 -10.50 5.96
CA TYR A 17 -7.00 -10.63 7.22
C TYR A 17 -7.21 -9.30 7.95
N GLY A 18 -6.75 -8.17 7.39
CA GLY A 18 -6.96 -6.82 7.93
C GLY A 18 -6.08 -6.45 9.13
N TYR A 19 -5.00 -7.18 9.39
CA TYR A 19 -4.12 -6.89 10.52
C TYR A 19 -3.51 -5.49 10.40
N SER A 20 -2.84 -5.21 9.28
CA SER A 20 -2.23 -3.90 8.97
C SER A 20 -3.27 -2.78 8.92
N ALA A 21 -4.42 -3.02 8.28
CA ALA A 21 -5.54 -2.08 8.25
C ALA A 21 -5.98 -1.66 9.65
N ILE A 22 -6.18 -2.61 10.57
CA ILE A 22 -6.58 -2.34 11.96
C ILE A 22 -5.49 -1.56 12.71
N VAL A 23 -4.21 -1.93 12.54
CA VAL A 23 -3.07 -1.23 13.15
C VAL A 23 -2.98 0.20 12.62
N MET A 24 -3.15 0.41 11.32
CA MET A 24 -3.18 1.74 10.72
C MET A 24 -4.37 2.56 11.21
N ALA A 25 -5.59 2.00 11.25
CA ALA A 25 -6.78 2.68 11.75
C ALA A 25 -6.65 3.16 13.20
N ARG A 26 -5.97 2.39 14.06
CA ARG A 26 -5.67 2.79 15.45
C ARG A 26 -4.69 3.96 15.54
N ALA A 27 -3.91 4.20 14.51
CA ALA A 27 -2.95 5.30 14.47
C ALA A 27 -3.57 6.61 13.97
N LEU A 28 -4.74 6.54 13.31
CA LEU A 28 -5.43 7.69 12.74
C LEU A 28 -6.32 8.42 13.77
N PRO A 29 -6.63 9.71 13.57
CA PRO A 29 -7.63 10.45 14.34
C PRO A 29 -9.03 9.80 14.18
N ASP A 30 -9.99 10.21 15.01
CA ASP A 30 -11.33 9.59 15.03
C ASP A 30 -12.10 9.76 13.71
N ASP A 31 -11.83 10.83 12.98
CA ASP A 31 -12.38 11.11 11.65
C ASP A 31 -11.50 10.61 10.50
N GLY A 32 -10.46 9.84 10.81
CA GLY A 32 -9.56 9.23 9.81
C GLY A 32 -10.15 7.96 9.19
N LYS A 33 -9.65 7.62 8.00
CA LYS A 33 -10.10 6.45 7.23
C LYS A 33 -8.93 5.62 6.70
N VAL A 34 -9.11 4.30 6.74
CA VAL A 34 -8.31 3.33 5.99
C VAL A 34 -9.18 2.72 4.91
N ILE A 35 -8.80 2.90 3.67
CA ILE A 35 -9.50 2.36 2.50
C ILE A 35 -8.73 1.12 2.03
N CYS A 36 -9.36 -0.04 2.18
CA CYS A 36 -8.77 -1.35 1.89
C CYS A 36 -9.27 -1.87 0.53
N PHE A 37 -8.36 -2.37 -0.29
CA PHE A 37 -8.68 -3.08 -1.53
C PHE A 37 -8.26 -4.54 -1.37
N GLU A 38 -9.23 -5.45 -1.33
CA GLU A 38 -9.01 -6.88 -1.15
C GLU A 38 -9.70 -7.68 -2.26
N LEU A 39 -8.98 -8.62 -2.85
CA LEU A 39 -9.46 -9.40 -3.99
C LEU A 39 -10.62 -10.34 -3.65
N GLN A 40 -10.57 -10.97 -2.47
CA GLN A 40 -11.48 -12.05 -2.10
C GLN A 40 -12.55 -11.56 -1.12
N GLU A 41 -13.82 -11.67 -1.51
CA GLU A 41 -14.97 -11.24 -0.70
C GLU A 41 -14.97 -11.84 0.72
N LYS A 42 -14.59 -13.12 0.86
CA LYS A 42 -14.49 -13.77 2.18
C LYS A 42 -13.53 -13.06 3.14
N TYR A 43 -12.45 -12.46 2.61
CA TYR A 43 -11.53 -11.66 3.41
C TYR A 43 -12.07 -10.27 3.68
N CYS A 44 -12.79 -9.68 2.73
CA CYS A 44 -13.48 -8.40 2.96
C CYS A 44 -14.45 -8.49 4.14
N ASP A 45 -15.26 -9.55 4.20
CA ASP A 45 -16.18 -9.79 5.32
C ASP A 45 -15.44 -10.04 6.63
N TYR A 46 -14.32 -10.77 6.55
CA TYR A 46 -13.49 -11.01 7.72
C TYR A 46 -12.87 -9.70 8.25
N ILE A 47 -12.35 -8.84 7.38
CA ILE A 47 -11.79 -7.52 7.73
C ILE A 47 -12.86 -6.68 8.44
N ARG A 48 -14.05 -6.54 7.83
CA ARG A 48 -15.17 -5.77 8.42
C ARG A 48 -15.49 -6.26 9.82
N LYS A 49 -15.66 -7.59 9.99
CA LYS A 49 -15.93 -8.21 11.30
C LYS A 49 -14.82 -7.91 12.31
N LYS A 50 -13.54 -8.09 11.91
CA LYS A 50 -12.41 -7.88 12.82
C LYS A 50 -12.19 -6.41 13.16
N ALA A 51 -12.49 -5.50 12.24
CA ALA A 51 -12.46 -4.07 12.49
C ALA A 51 -13.50 -3.65 13.55
N GLU A 52 -14.72 -4.20 13.48
CA GLU A 52 -15.76 -3.98 14.50
C GLU A 52 -15.32 -4.54 15.87
N GLU A 53 -14.84 -5.79 15.92
CA GLU A 53 -14.31 -6.41 17.15
C GLU A 53 -13.15 -5.60 17.76
N ALA A 54 -12.35 -4.93 16.93
CA ALA A 54 -11.23 -4.08 17.34
C ALA A 54 -11.63 -2.64 17.71
N GLY A 55 -12.91 -2.27 17.57
CA GLY A 55 -13.42 -0.92 17.85
C GLY A 55 -13.02 0.15 16.83
N VAL A 56 -12.60 -0.26 15.62
CA VAL A 56 -12.17 0.66 14.55
C VAL A 56 -12.98 0.50 13.26
N GLY A 57 -14.10 -0.22 13.30
CA GLY A 57 -14.95 -0.47 12.12
C GLY A 57 -15.39 0.80 11.41
N HIS A 58 -15.70 1.85 12.17
CA HIS A 58 -16.07 3.16 11.63
C HIS A 58 -14.96 3.87 10.81
N LYS A 59 -13.69 3.42 10.97
CA LYS A 59 -12.52 3.96 10.23
C LYS A 59 -12.12 3.12 9.03
N ILE A 60 -12.64 1.90 8.86
CA ILE A 60 -12.22 0.98 7.80
C ILE A 60 -13.33 0.80 6.76
N GLU A 61 -12.99 1.11 5.52
CA GLU A 61 -13.83 0.86 4.36
C GLU A 61 -13.16 -0.19 3.48
N VAL A 62 -13.91 -1.19 3.00
CA VAL A 62 -13.35 -2.32 2.26
C VAL A 62 -14.03 -2.45 0.90
N PHE A 63 -13.24 -2.32 -0.15
CA PHE A 63 -13.62 -2.57 -1.54
C PHE A 63 -13.18 -3.98 -1.95
N SER A 64 -14.15 -4.78 -2.42
CA SER A 64 -13.91 -6.12 -2.92
C SER A 64 -13.60 -6.12 -4.40
N GLY A 65 -12.64 -6.94 -4.81
CA GLY A 65 -12.31 -7.17 -6.19
C GLY A 65 -10.86 -6.84 -6.58
N ASN A 66 -10.57 -6.96 -7.87
CA ASN A 66 -9.25 -6.68 -8.39
C ASN A 66 -8.92 -5.17 -8.27
N ALA A 67 -7.95 -4.82 -7.43
CA ALA A 67 -7.61 -3.45 -7.12
C ALA A 67 -7.24 -2.62 -8.37
N LYS A 68 -6.58 -3.20 -9.38
CA LYS A 68 -6.30 -2.49 -10.65
C LYS A 68 -7.55 -2.09 -11.43
N ARG A 69 -8.65 -2.84 -11.26
CA ARG A 69 -9.94 -2.49 -11.89
C ARG A 69 -10.68 -1.47 -11.06
N VAL A 70 -10.77 -1.70 -9.75
CA VAL A 70 -11.51 -0.81 -8.83
C VAL A 70 -10.86 0.58 -8.80
N LEU A 71 -9.53 0.67 -8.72
CA LEU A 71 -8.80 1.93 -8.67
C LEU A 71 -8.95 2.81 -9.94
N LYS A 72 -9.24 2.22 -11.10
CA LYS A 72 -9.46 3.00 -12.34
C LYS A 72 -10.66 3.94 -12.25
N ASP A 73 -11.70 3.51 -11.53
CA ASP A 73 -12.95 4.24 -11.38
C ASP A 73 -13.07 4.88 -9.99
N TYR A 74 -12.04 4.71 -9.13
CA TYR A 74 -12.03 5.22 -7.78
C TYR A 74 -11.60 6.69 -7.76
N ALA A 75 -12.54 7.58 -7.49
CA ALA A 75 -12.33 9.03 -7.49
C ALA A 75 -12.82 9.63 -6.16
N PRO A 76 -12.01 9.55 -5.08
CA PRO A 76 -12.36 10.15 -3.80
C PRO A 76 -12.32 11.69 -3.88
N ASP A 77 -13.09 12.35 -3.01
CA ASP A 77 -13.08 13.80 -2.84
C ASP A 77 -11.96 14.31 -1.91
N PHE A 78 -11.04 13.43 -1.55
CA PHE A 78 -9.85 13.69 -0.72
C PHE A 78 -8.60 13.06 -1.35
N GLN A 79 -7.42 13.44 -0.86
CA GLN A 79 -6.16 12.81 -1.22
C GLN A 79 -5.62 11.98 -0.06
N PHE A 80 -4.90 10.89 -0.38
CA PHE A 80 -4.29 10.03 0.61
C PHE A 80 -3.00 10.62 1.18
N ASP A 81 -2.83 10.46 2.48
CA ASP A 81 -1.57 10.76 3.18
C ASP A 81 -0.58 9.63 3.01
N PHE A 82 -1.08 8.39 2.96
CA PHE A 82 -0.25 7.20 2.91
C PHE A 82 -0.93 6.11 2.09
N VAL A 83 -0.17 5.47 1.22
CA VAL A 83 -0.57 4.27 0.48
C VAL A 83 0.36 3.13 0.85
N PHE A 84 -0.19 1.98 1.23
CA PHE A 84 0.53 0.75 1.52
C PHE A 84 0.17 -0.32 0.49
N ILE A 85 1.17 -0.82 -0.22
CA ILE A 85 1.04 -1.85 -1.25
C ILE A 85 1.65 -3.15 -0.72
N ASP A 86 0.80 -4.12 -0.42
CA ASP A 86 1.18 -5.48 0.00
C ASP A 86 0.27 -6.53 -0.66
N ALA A 87 0.34 -6.61 -1.97
CA ALA A 87 -0.50 -7.47 -2.81
C ALA A 87 0.35 -8.37 -3.72
N ASP A 88 -0.22 -8.76 -4.87
CA ASP A 88 0.48 -9.51 -5.89
C ASP A 88 1.65 -8.70 -6.49
N LYS A 89 2.85 -9.21 -6.37
CA LYS A 89 4.08 -8.49 -6.73
C LYS A 89 4.14 -8.06 -8.21
N PRO A 90 3.66 -8.88 -9.19
CA PRO A 90 3.60 -8.47 -10.60
C PRO A 90 2.81 -7.19 -10.87
N SER A 91 1.90 -6.80 -9.98
CA SER A 91 1.07 -5.61 -10.15
C SER A 91 1.61 -4.35 -9.45
N TYR A 92 2.70 -4.43 -8.69
CA TYR A 92 3.21 -3.32 -7.87
C TYR A 92 3.47 -2.04 -8.65
N SER A 93 4.13 -2.12 -9.81
CA SER A 93 4.36 -0.93 -10.66
C SER A 93 3.06 -0.31 -11.14
N ALA A 94 2.06 -1.13 -11.47
CA ALA A 94 0.74 -0.61 -11.86
C ALA A 94 -0.01 0.02 -10.69
N TYR A 95 0.15 -0.51 -9.47
CA TYR A 95 -0.41 0.11 -8.27
C TYR A 95 0.25 1.46 -7.98
N LEU A 96 1.56 1.58 -8.16
CA LEU A 96 2.26 2.87 -8.05
C LEU A 96 1.65 3.93 -9.00
N GLU A 97 1.50 3.59 -10.27
CA GLU A 97 0.93 4.49 -11.29
C GLU A 97 -0.51 4.90 -10.96
N LEU A 98 -1.35 3.94 -10.53
CA LEU A 98 -2.76 4.20 -10.22
C LEU A 98 -2.94 5.00 -8.93
N THR A 99 -2.06 4.86 -7.96
CA THR A 99 -2.20 5.53 -6.66
C THR A 99 -1.46 6.86 -6.57
N TYR A 100 -0.40 7.07 -7.35
CA TYR A 100 0.37 8.31 -7.34
C TYR A 100 -0.51 9.58 -7.49
N PRO A 101 -1.46 9.67 -8.45
CA PRO A 101 -2.31 10.86 -8.57
C PRO A 101 -3.26 11.06 -7.39
N LEU A 102 -3.57 10.00 -6.63
CA LEU A 102 -4.48 10.03 -5.48
C LEU A 102 -3.79 10.46 -4.17
N VAL A 103 -2.46 10.49 -4.16
CA VAL A 103 -1.66 10.88 -2.98
C VAL A 103 -1.42 12.39 -2.99
N ARG A 104 -1.57 13.05 -1.83
CA ARG A 104 -1.24 14.47 -1.71
C ARG A 104 0.27 14.73 -1.79
N GLN A 105 0.66 15.96 -2.07
CA GLN A 105 2.03 16.39 -1.89
C GLN A 105 2.46 16.22 -0.43
N GLY A 106 3.66 15.69 -0.19
CA GLY A 106 4.12 15.28 1.15
C GLY A 106 3.49 13.99 1.68
N GLY A 107 2.65 13.30 0.89
CA GLY A 107 2.18 11.96 1.19
C GLY A 107 3.20 10.89 0.77
N ILE A 108 3.00 9.67 1.23
CA ILE A 108 3.96 8.56 1.03
C ILE A 108 3.26 7.38 0.36
N ILE A 109 3.94 6.77 -0.63
CA ILE A 109 3.61 5.47 -1.17
C ILE A 109 4.67 4.48 -0.70
N ALA A 110 4.26 3.37 -0.09
CA ALA A 110 5.15 2.33 0.41
C ALA A 110 4.76 0.96 -0.15
N GLY A 111 5.74 0.21 -0.62
CA GLY A 111 5.58 -1.19 -1.02
C GLY A 111 6.33 -2.12 -0.08
N ASP A 112 5.71 -3.22 0.33
CA ASP A 112 6.32 -4.23 1.18
C ASP A 112 7.13 -5.28 0.38
N ASN A 113 7.98 -6.04 1.09
CA ASN A 113 8.84 -7.09 0.55
C ASN A 113 9.87 -6.62 -0.49
N CYS A 114 10.36 -5.41 -0.37
CA CYS A 114 11.24 -4.79 -1.37
C CYS A 114 12.67 -5.33 -1.37
N LEU A 115 13.04 -6.18 -0.40
CA LEU A 115 14.27 -6.98 -0.43
C LEU A 115 14.10 -8.32 -1.16
N ALA A 116 12.87 -8.65 -1.57
CA ALA A 116 12.56 -9.84 -2.36
C ALA A 116 13.15 -11.13 -1.75
N TRP A 117 12.90 -11.31 -0.44
CA TRP A 117 13.42 -12.45 0.34
C TRP A 117 14.96 -12.60 0.29
N GLY A 118 15.66 -11.48 0.11
CA GLY A 118 17.11 -11.41 -0.01
C GLY A 118 17.64 -11.47 -1.45
N TYR A 119 16.79 -11.69 -2.44
CA TYR A 119 17.19 -11.83 -3.85
C TYR A 119 17.16 -10.52 -4.65
N VAL A 120 16.86 -9.39 -4.02
CA VAL A 120 16.67 -8.10 -4.74
C VAL A 120 17.91 -7.64 -5.52
N ALA A 121 19.12 -8.03 -5.07
CA ALA A 121 20.38 -7.66 -5.73
C ALA A 121 20.88 -8.72 -6.71
N ASP A 122 20.26 -9.90 -6.77
CA ASP A 122 20.73 -11.00 -7.59
C ASP A 122 20.32 -10.78 -9.06
N THR A 123 21.19 -11.18 -9.97
CA THR A 123 20.91 -11.19 -11.41
C THR A 123 20.34 -12.53 -11.88
N GLU A 124 20.58 -13.59 -11.13
CA GLU A 124 20.09 -14.95 -11.37
C GLU A 124 19.43 -15.49 -10.10
N PHE A 125 18.18 -15.87 -10.17
CA PHE A 125 17.43 -16.39 -9.03
C PHE A 125 16.45 -17.46 -9.48
N THR A 126 16.33 -18.53 -8.69
CA THR A 126 15.39 -19.66 -8.91
C THR A 126 14.18 -19.57 -8.01
N PHE A 127 14.27 -18.86 -6.89
CA PHE A 127 13.19 -18.66 -5.95
C PHE A 127 12.25 -17.56 -6.44
N GLU A 128 10.96 -17.86 -6.57
CA GLU A 128 9.91 -16.89 -6.93
C GLU A 128 10.29 -15.92 -8.08
N PRO A 129 10.82 -16.40 -9.22
CA PRO A 129 11.48 -15.55 -10.19
C PRO A 129 10.60 -14.41 -10.74
N ILE A 130 9.30 -14.66 -10.89
CA ILE A 130 8.34 -13.64 -11.36
C ILE A 130 8.17 -12.54 -10.32
N ASN A 131 8.06 -12.92 -9.04
CA ASN A 131 7.88 -11.96 -7.95
C ASN A 131 9.15 -11.16 -7.68
N VAL A 132 10.33 -11.79 -7.68
CA VAL A 132 11.62 -11.10 -7.52
C VAL A 132 11.81 -10.08 -8.64
N ALA A 133 11.64 -10.46 -9.90
CA ALA A 133 11.75 -9.54 -11.03
C ALA A 133 10.74 -8.37 -10.94
N ALA A 134 9.52 -8.65 -10.48
CA ALA A 134 8.50 -7.61 -10.31
C ALA A 134 8.86 -6.62 -9.20
N ILE A 135 9.44 -7.09 -8.09
CA ILE A 135 9.92 -6.24 -7.00
C ILE A 135 11.11 -5.39 -7.47
N GLN A 136 12.09 -5.98 -8.16
CA GLN A 136 13.21 -5.22 -8.74
C GLN A 136 12.71 -4.09 -9.66
N LYS A 137 11.72 -4.39 -10.52
CA LYS A 137 11.09 -3.40 -11.39
C LYS A 137 10.36 -2.30 -10.60
N PHE A 138 9.64 -2.66 -9.55
CA PHE A 138 8.94 -1.70 -8.70
C PHE A 138 9.91 -0.79 -7.94
N ASN A 139 10.98 -1.36 -7.37
CA ASN A 139 12.02 -0.60 -6.71
C ASN A 139 12.66 0.42 -7.66
N GLN A 140 12.98 -0.01 -8.89
CA GLN A 140 13.50 0.90 -9.91
C GLN A 140 12.48 1.97 -10.30
N ALA A 141 11.19 1.62 -10.41
CA ALA A 141 10.14 2.59 -10.72
C ALA A 141 10.00 3.68 -9.65
N ILE A 142 10.14 3.33 -8.36
CA ILE A 142 10.16 4.33 -7.27
C ILE A 142 11.41 5.22 -7.34
N ILE A 143 12.59 4.64 -7.65
CA ILE A 143 13.85 5.38 -7.78
C ILE A 143 13.77 6.40 -8.92
N ASP A 144 13.27 5.98 -10.08
CA ASP A 144 13.27 6.78 -11.30
C ASP A 144 12.07 7.75 -11.37
N HIS A 145 11.11 7.65 -10.46
CA HIS A 145 9.90 8.46 -10.52
C HIS A 145 10.20 9.94 -10.22
N PRO A 146 9.98 10.87 -11.18
CA PRO A 146 10.40 12.27 -11.04
C PRO A 146 9.68 13.03 -9.92
N GLY A 147 8.50 12.59 -9.53
CA GLY A 147 7.69 13.19 -8.47
C GLY A 147 7.86 12.56 -7.09
N LEU A 148 8.79 11.59 -6.94
CA LEU A 148 9.02 10.90 -5.69
C LEU A 148 10.46 11.07 -5.18
N GLN A 149 10.59 11.43 -3.91
CA GLN A 149 11.85 11.27 -3.18
C GLN A 149 11.82 9.92 -2.48
N HIS A 150 12.70 9.01 -2.87
CA HIS A 150 12.68 7.63 -2.42
C HIS A 150 13.57 7.36 -1.20
N CYS A 151 13.21 6.35 -0.42
CA CYS A 151 14.10 5.68 0.53
C CYS A 151 13.71 4.21 0.68
N PHE A 152 14.69 3.40 1.10
CA PHE A 152 14.47 1.98 1.42
C PHE A 152 14.68 1.77 2.92
N VAL A 153 13.70 1.15 3.56
CA VAL A 153 13.71 0.88 5.00
C VAL A 153 13.85 -0.62 5.21
N PRO A 154 14.98 -1.13 5.74
CA PRO A 154 15.23 -2.56 5.88
C PRO A 154 14.57 -3.12 7.15
N ILE A 155 13.26 -3.01 7.25
CA ILE A 155 12.44 -3.63 8.31
C ILE A 155 11.70 -4.81 7.71
N GLY A 156 11.77 -5.98 8.36
CA GLY A 156 11.20 -7.21 7.81
C GLY A 156 11.89 -7.59 6.50
N ASP A 157 11.12 -7.82 5.44
CA ASP A 157 11.63 -8.04 4.08
C ASP A 157 11.74 -6.72 3.28
N GLY A 158 11.91 -5.59 3.99
CA GLY A 158 12.16 -4.27 3.45
C GLY A 158 10.94 -3.57 2.88
N MET A 159 10.92 -2.24 3.04
CA MET A 159 9.94 -1.38 2.40
C MET A 159 10.63 -0.39 1.46
N ALA A 160 10.16 -0.30 0.22
CA ALA A 160 10.46 0.81 -0.66
C ALA A 160 9.43 1.92 -0.44
N MET A 161 9.89 3.14 -0.22
CA MET A 161 9.03 4.28 0.09
C MET A 161 9.33 5.44 -0.86
N GLY A 162 8.29 6.08 -1.37
CA GLY A 162 8.36 7.31 -2.14
C GLY A 162 7.56 8.42 -1.48
N LEU A 163 8.22 9.50 -1.08
CA LEU A 163 7.59 10.75 -0.64
C LEU A 163 7.22 11.57 -1.86
N LYS A 164 5.95 11.91 -2.04
CA LYS A 164 5.51 12.76 -3.16
C LYS A 164 5.98 14.19 -2.99
N ILE A 165 6.85 14.66 -3.91
CA ILE A 165 7.45 15.99 -3.91
C ILE A 165 7.02 16.84 -5.10
N GLY A 166 6.39 16.25 -6.12
CA GLY A 166 5.91 16.89 -7.34
C GLY A 166 4.41 16.71 -7.57
N GLU A 167 3.88 17.42 -8.56
CA GLU A 167 2.51 17.26 -9.03
C GLU A 167 2.30 15.95 -9.82
#